data_a35e57055f47741525e8f9a877528d1d
#
_entry.id   a35e57055f47741525e8f9a877528d1d
#
_cell.length_a   1.000
_cell.length_b   1.000
_cell.length_c   1.000
_cell.angle_alpha   90.00
_cell.angle_beta   90.00
_cell.angle_gamma   90.00
#
_symmetry.space_group_name_H-M   'P 1'
#
loop_
_entity.id
_entity.type
_entity.pdbx_description
1 polymer ?
#
loop_
_entity_poly.entity_id
_entity_poly.type
_entity_poly.pdbx_seq_one_letter_code
_entity_poly.pdbx_strand_id
1 'polypeptide(L)'
;MTTVASAERACRSAARGFTLIELMMVVAIVGILSAVAVPQYQIYTGRAQLAEGIHMTEARKSAIAEVLMTGAALSAINGGGGSIPPDVTGGAGRYVDSMVVDAGSIVVTMKSSGVSPCVTGATITLAPVPPGTPDLAVSWVCSTTAVCRPLTCA
;
A
#
# COMPACT_ATOMS: atom_id res chain seq x y z
N MET A 1 -24.05 22.94 -78.35
CA MET A 1 -23.20 22.42 -77.27
C MET A 1 -23.76 22.96 -75.96
N THR A 2 -24.54 22.13 -75.27
CA THR A 2 -25.26 22.55 -74.06
C THR A 2 -24.60 21.84 -72.89
N THR A 3 -23.93 22.60 -72.06
CA THR A 3 -23.22 22.09 -70.83
C THR A 3 -24.24 21.93 -69.71
N VAL A 4 -24.48 20.71 -69.24
CA VAL A 4 -25.32 20.41 -68.08
C VAL A 4 -24.45 20.53 -66.84
N ALA A 5 -24.71 21.52 -66.00
CA ALA A 5 -24.08 21.67 -64.68
C ALA A 5 -24.77 20.70 -63.70
N SER A 6 -24.02 19.67 -63.26
CA SER A 6 -24.43 18.80 -62.18
C SER A 6 -24.30 19.56 -60.82
N ALA A 7 -25.44 19.83 -60.20
CA ALA A 7 -25.47 20.37 -58.83
C ALA A 7 -25.24 19.23 -57.84
N GLU A 8 -24.03 19.12 -57.30
CA GLU A 8 -23.71 18.29 -56.13
C GLU A 8 -24.43 18.82 -54.89
N ARG A 9 -25.43 18.12 -54.44
CA ARG A 9 -26.07 18.37 -53.14
C ARG A 9 -25.15 17.84 -52.07
N ALA A 10 -24.34 18.72 -51.46
CA ALA A 10 -23.63 18.43 -50.22
C ALA A 10 -24.64 18.09 -49.13
N CYS A 11 -24.69 16.82 -48.75
CA CYS A 11 -25.46 16.34 -47.61
C CYS A 11 -24.84 16.92 -46.33
N ARG A 12 -25.34 18.08 -45.85
CA ARG A 12 -24.97 18.62 -44.55
C ARG A 12 -25.51 17.67 -43.49
N SER A 13 -24.65 16.81 -42.98
CA SER A 13 -24.95 16.05 -41.78
C SER A 13 -25.19 17.06 -40.66
N ALA A 14 -26.40 17.08 -40.09
CA ALA A 14 -26.74 17.93 -38.97
C ALA A 14 -25.94 17.44 -37.75
N ALA A 15 -24.90 18.17 -37.35
CA ALA A 15 -24.20 17.93 -36.12
C ALA A 15 -25.20 18.16 -34.96
N ARG A 16 -25.56 17.10 -34.26
CA ARG A 16 -26.38 17.17 -33.06
C ARG A 16 -25.52 17.71 -31.94
N GLY A 17 -25.86 18.89 -31.41
CA GLY A 17 -25.21 19.46 -30.24
C GLY A 17 -25.74 18.83 -28.94
N PHE A 18 -24.90 18.74 -27.94
CA PHE A 18 -25.30 18.36 -26.57
C PHE A 18 -26.17 19.45 -25.94
N THR A 19 -27.22 19.03 -25.24
CA THR A 19 -28.01 19.97 -24.47
C THR A 19 -27.31 20.29 -23.14
N LEU A 20 -27.52 21.49 -22.60
CA LEU A 20 -26.95 21.91 -21.30
C LEU A 20 -27.41 20.98 -20.17
N ILE A 21 -28.66 20.52 -20.23
CA ILE A 21 -29.22 19.65 -19.20
C ILE A 21 -28.58 18.24 -19.23
N GLU A 22 -28.28 17.70 -20.41
CA GLU A 22 -27.55 16.41 -20.53
C GLU A 22 -26.17 16.50 -19.87
N LEU A 23 -25.44 17.61 -20.10
CA LEU A 23 -24.15 17.79 -19.45
C LEU A 23 -24.30 17.92 -17.92
N MET A 24 -25.30 18.71 -17.45
CA MET A 24 -25.53 18.86 -16.01
C MET A 24 -25.88 17.55 -15.30
N MET A 25 -26.70 16.70 -15.92
CA MET A 25 -27.03 15.38 -15.38
C MET A 25 -25.80 14.48 -15.26
N VAL A 26 -24.97 14.47 -16.30
CA VAL A 26 -23.75 13.62 -16.30
C VAL A 26 -22.77 14.06 -15.20
N VAL A 27 -22.48 15.36 -15.07
CA VAL A 27 -21.56 15.83 -14.03
C VAL A 27 -22.10 15.60 -12.63
N ALA A 28 -23.42 15.70 -12.42
CA ALA A 28 -24.05 15.40 -11.14
C ALA A 28 -23.87 13.91 -10.75
N ILE A 29 -24.12 12.99 -11.68
CA ILE A 29 -23.95 11.55 -11.46
C ILE A 29 -22.49 11.21 -11.20
N VAL A 30 -21.56 11.75 -12.01
CA VAL A 30 -20.11 11.54 -11.82
C VAL A 30 -19.66 12.10 -10.46
N GLY A 31 -20.20 13.23 -10.02
CA GLY A 31 -19.91 13.81 -8.71
C GLY A 31 -20.30 12.88 -7.56
N ILE A 32 -21.48 12.29 -7.60
CA ILE A 32 -21.95 11.34 -6.59
C ILE A 32 -21.10 10.06 -6.57
N LEU A 33 -20.82 9.50 -7.74
CA LEU A 33 -19.99 8.29 -7.86
C LEU A 33 -18.56 8.55 -7.34
N SER A 34 -17.97 9.69 -7.68
CA SER A 34 -16.62 10.06 -7.26
C SER A 34 -16.53 10.25 -5.73
N ALA A 35 -17.57 10.76 -5.10
CA ALA A 35 -17.60 10.96 -3.64
C ALA A 35 -17.41 9.65 -2.87
N VAL A 36 -17.87 8.51 -3.42
CA VAL A 36 -17.70 7.19 -2.82
C VAL A 36 -16.43 6.50 -3.33
N ALA A 37 -16.11 6.64 -4.61
CA ALA A 37 -14.99 5.92 -5.24
C ALA A 37 -13.62 6.41 -4.75
N VAL A 38 -13.43 7.72 -4.57
CA VAL A 38 -12.12 8.28 -4.20
C VAL A 38 -11.63 7.80 -2.82
N PRO A 39 -12.42 7.83 -1.73
CA PRO A 39 -11.99 7.31 -0.43
C PRO A 39 -11.65 5.81 -0.47
N GLN A 40 -12.43 5.02 -1.18
CA GLN A 40 -12.17 3.58 -1.33
C GLN A 40 -10.86 3.30 -2.07
N TYR A 41 -10.57 4.07 -3.12
CA TYR A 41 -9.31 3.98 -3.83
C TYR A 41 -8.11 4.31 -2.94
N GLN A 42 -8.22 5.33 -2.08
CA GLN A 42 -7.16 5.68 -1.12
C GLN A 42 -6.89 4.57 -0.11
N ILE A 43 -7.94 3.90 0.39
CA ILE A 43 -7.79 2.76 1.30
C ILE A 43 -7.12 1.59 0.59
N TYR A 44 -7.52 1.28 -0.63
CA TYR A 44 -6.92 0.19 -1.41
C TYR A 44 -5.44 0.44 -1.70
N THR A 45 -5.10 1.64 -2.16
CA THR A 45 -3.70 2.02 -2.42
C THR A 45 -2.87 2.03 -1.14
N GLY A 46 -3.42 2.50 -0.02
CA GLY A 46 -2.74 2.46 1.27
C GLY A 46 -2.41 1.04 1.74
N ARG A 47 -3.35 0.11 1.60
CA ARG A 47 -3.10 -1.31 1.91
C ARG A 47 -2.02 -1.92 1.02
N ALA A 48 -1.98 -1.58 -0.27
CA ALA A 48 -0.93 -2.02 -1.18
C ALA A 48 0.45 -1.46 -0.78
N GLN A 49 0.50 -0.22 -0.29
CA GLN A 49 1.73 0.40 0.22
C GLN A 49 2.23 -0.26 1.51
N LEU A 50 1.31 -0.61 2.44
CA LEU A 50 1.67 -1.37 3.65
C LEU A 50 2.21 -2.77 3.32
N ALA A 51 1.71 -3.40 2.25
CA ALA A 51 2.19 -4.70 1.81
C ALA A 51 3.68 -4.66 1.43
N GLU A 52 4.19 -3.56 0.84
CA GLU A 52 5.63 -3.40 0.60
C GLU A 52 6.41 -3.50 1.92
N GLY A 53 5.98 -2.76 2.95
CA GLY A 53 6.63 -2.80 4.26
C GLY A 53 6.66 -4.22 4.85
N ILE A 54 5.55 -4.96 4.76
CA ILE A 54 5.46 -6.33 5.25
C ILE A 54 6.40 -7.26 4.44
N HIS A 55 6.41 -7.17 3.12
CA HIS A 55 7.28 -7.99 2.28
C HIS A 55 8.77 -7.77 2.57
N MET A 56 9.16 -6.53 2.85
CA MET A 56 10.55 -6.20 3.17
C MET A 56 11.03 -6.82 4.50
N THR A 57 10.10 -7.24 5.37
CA THR A 57 10.45 -7.87 6.66
C THR A 57 10.82 -9.35 6.54
N GLU A 58 10.55 -10.01 5.42
CA GLU A 58 10.66 -11.47 5.31
C GLU A 58 12.10 -11.98 5.56
N ALA A 59 13.11 -11.28 5.04
CA ALA A 59 14.52 -11.63 5.29
C ALA A 59 14.91 -11.49 6.77
N ARG A 60 14.35 -10.48 7.46
CA ARG A 60 14.59 -10.27 8.89
C ARG A 60 13.83 -11.30 9.73
N LYS A 61 12.61 -11.65 9.35
CA LYS A 61 11.83 -12.70 10.02
C LYS A 61 12.57 -14.03 10.01
N SER A 62 13.14 -14.44 8.86
CA SER A 62 13.87 -15.70 8.76
C SER A 62 15.14 -15.67 9.61
N ALA A 63 15.91 -14.58 9.59
CA ALA A 63 17.11 -14.43 10.40
C ALA A 63 16.81 -14.43 11.91
N ILE A 64 15.76 -13.72 12.34
CA ILE A 64 15.31 -13.71 13.74
C ILE A 64 14.83 -15.09 14.18
N ALA A 65 14.05 -15.77 13.34
CA ALA A 65 13.60 -17.13 13.64
C ALA A 65 14.76 -18.11 13.83
N GLU A 66 15.80 -18.02 12.98
CA GLU A 66 17.02 -18.83 13.11
C GLU A 66 17.71 -18.55 14.46
N VAL A 67 17.91 -17.29 14.83
CA VAL A 67 18.55 -16.91 16.08
C VAL A 67 17.72 -17.37 17.29
N LEU A 68 16.40 -17.25 17.24
CA LEU A 68 15.52 -17.76 18.30
C LEU A 68 15.60 -19.29 18.48
N MET A 69 15.76 -20.03 17.40
CA MET A 69 15.94 -21.50 17.43
C MET A 69 17.26 -21.92 18.11
N THR A 70 18.28 -21.04 18.15
CA THR A 70 19.52 -21.29 18.92
C THR A 70 19.37 -21.01 20.41
N GLY A 71 18.20 -20.58 20.88
CA GLY A 71 17.91 -20.28 22.29
C GLY A 71 18.29 -18.86 22.73
N ALA A 72 18.51 -17.95 21.80
CA ALA A 72 18.82 -16.55 22.12
C ALA A 72 17.59 -15.86 22.76
N ALA A 73 17.83 -15.00 23.74
CA ALA A 73 16.79 -14.17 24.34
C ALA A 73 16.37 -13.06 23.36
N LEU A 74 15.06 -12.76 23.30
CA LEU A 74 14.52 -11.69 22.47
C LEU A 74 15.23 -10.35 22.68
N SER A 75 15.55 -9.99 23.90
CA SER A 75 16.24 -8.75 24.26
C SER A 75 17.64 -8.60 23.66
N ALA A 76 18.26 -9.70 23.22
CA ALA A 76 19.59 -9.70 22.58
C ALA A 76 19.51 -9.57 21.07
N ILE A 77 18.30 -9.65 20.48
CA ILE A 77 18.06 -9.68 19.04
C ILE A 77 17.81 -8.25 18.55
N ASN A 78 18.83 -7.64 17.95
CA ASN A 78 18.77 -6.28 17.43
C ASN A 78 19.34 -6.22 16.01
N GLY A 79 19.00 -5.16 15.26
CA GLY A 79 19.47 -4.96 13.90
C GLY A 79 21.00 -4.92 13.81
N GLY A 80 21.55 -5.60 12.81
CA GLY A 80 22.99 -5.71 12.60
C GLY A 80 23.72 -6.68 13.54
N GLY A 81 23.00 -7.40 14.41
CA GLY A 81 23.56 -8.41 15.29
C GLY A 81 23.54 -9.81 14.65
N GLY A 82 24.69 -10.49 14.58
CA GLY A 82 24.79 -11.85 14.00
C GLY A 82 24.37 -11.92 12.53
N SER A 83 23.42 -12.80 12.21
CA SER A 83 22.86 -12.96 10.86
C SER A 83 21.73 -11.98 10.53
N ILE A 84 21.35 -11.08 11.47
CA ILE A 84 20.23 -10.16 11.28
C ILE A 84 20.70 -8.96 10.44
N PRO A 85 19.98 -8.64 9.34
CA PRO A 85 20.33 -7.46 8.53
C PRO A 85 20.33 -6.17 9.36
N PRO A 86 21.23 -5.21 9.06
CA PRO A 86 21.33 -3.96 9.80
C PRO A 86 20.03 -3.14 9.66
N ASP A 87 19.82 -2.26 10.63
CA ASP A 87 18.75 -1.29 10.58
C ASP A 87 18.93 -0.34 9.40
N VAL A 88 17.82 0.03 8.76
CA VAL A 88 17.81 1.01 7.68
C VAL A 88 16.97 2.20 8.13
N THR A 89 17.58 3.38 8.14
CA THR A 89 16.92 4.63 8.48
C THR A 89 17.03 5.60 7.31
N GLY A 90 15.88 6.18 6.91
CA GLY A 90 15.82 7.12 5.79
C GLY A 90 15.84 6.45 4.41
N GLY A 91 14.65 6.15 3.88
CA GLY A 91 14.50 5.66 2.52
C GLY A 91 14.76 4.17 2.33
N ALA A 92 14.32 3.35 3.27
CA ALA A 92 14.42 1.89 3.19
C ALA A 92 13.71 1.28 1.97
N GLY A 93 12.60 1.89 1.52
CA GLY A 93 11.83 1.43 0.37
C GLY A 93 11.17 2.57 -0.40
N ARG A 94 10.31 2.22 -1.36
CA ARG A 94 9.54 3.22 -2.11
C ARG A 94 8.58 3.99 -1.20
N TYR A 95 7.86 3.28 -0.34
CA TYR A 95 6.89 3.82 0.60
C TYR A 95 7.35 3.71 2.07
N VAL A 96 8.42 2.94 2.33
CA VAL A 96 9.00 2.73 3.65
C VAL A 96 10.12 3.74 3.89
N ASP A 97 10.08 4.39 5.05
CA ASP A 97 11.11 5.32 5.50
C ASP A 97 12.23 4.58 6.25
N SER A 98 11.86 3.80 7.26
CA SER A 98 12.82 3.08 8.09
C SER A 98 12.34 1.68 8.45
N MET A 99 13.31 0.82 8.74
CA MET A 99 13.09 -0.53 9.24
C MET A 99 14.14 -0.86 10.30
N VAL A 100 13.68 -1.11 11.52
CA VAL A 100 14.52 -1.33 12.70
C VAL A 100 14.12 -2.65 13.37
N VAL A 101 15.10 -3.35 13.93
CA VAL A 101 14.85 -4.53 14.76
C VAL A 101 15.24 -4.17 16.20
N ASP A 102 14.28 -4.24 17.09
CA ASP A 102 14.46 -3.98 18.53
C ASP A 102 13.86 -5.11 19.36
N ALA A 103 14.66 -5.69 20.22
CA ALA A 103 14.27 -6.83 21.08
C ALA A 103 13.50 -7.93 20.31
N GLY A 104 13.97 -8.29 19.12
CA GLY A 104 13.37 -9.28 18.22
C GLY A 104 12.15 -8.80 17.44
N SER A 105 11.58 -7.64 17.76
CA SER A 105 10.45 -7.06 17.03
C SER A 105 10.93 -6.23 15.84
N ILE A 106 10.30 -6.42 14.69
CA ILE A 106 10.60 -5.63 13.48
C ILE A 106 9.63 -4.46 13.43
N VAL A 107 10.16 -3.23 13.46
CA VAL A 107 9.39 -1.99 13.35
C VAL A 107 9.66 -1.37 11.99
N VAL A 108 8.63 -1.24 11.17
CA VAL A 108 8.66 -0.60 9.85
C VAL A 108 7.91 0.72 9.96
N THR A 109 8.54 1.82 9.57
CA THR A 109 7.90 3.15 9.53
C THR A 109 7.65 3.55 8.09
N MET A 110 6.42 3.94 7.79
CA MET A 110 6.03 4.43 6.46
C MET A 110 6.46 5.89 6.29
N LYS A 111 6.69 6.30 5.05
CA LYS A 111 7.03 7.70 4.73
C LYS A 111 5.92 8.66 5.14
N SER A 112 6.30 9.90 5.45
CA SER A 112 5.37 10.99 5.77
C SER A 112 4.85 11.74 4.53
N SER A 113 5.40 11.45 3.34
CA SER A 113 5.01 12.08 2.07
C SER A 113 5.08 11.10 0.92
N GLY A 114 4.28 11.33 -0.14
CA GLY A 114 4.23 10.46 -1.32
C GLY A 114 3.50 9.12 -1.08
N VAL A 115 2.77 9.01 0.02
CA VAL A 115 1.96 7.83 0.40
C VAL A 115 0.50 8.20 0.56
N SER A 116 -0.38 7.20 0.59
CA SER A 116 -1.80 7.41 0.85
C SER A 116 -2.01 8.02 2.24
N PRO A 117 -2.98 8.96 2.42
CA PRO A 117 -3.24 9.61 3.70
C PRO A 117 -3.47 8.65 4.87
N CYS A 118 -4.02 7.47 4.61
CA CYS A 118 -4.32 6.48 5.65
C CYS A 118 -3.09 5.71 6.17
N VAL A 119 -1.91 5.88 5.54
CA VAL A 119 -0.65 5.23 5.95
C VAL A 119 0.48 6.21 6.24
N THR A 120 0.22 7.51 6.14
CA THR A 120 1.23 8.57 6.36
C THR A 120 1.86 8.45 7.74
N GLY A 121 3.18 8.23 7.79
CA GLY A 121 3.93 8.09 9.04
C GLY A 121 3.50 6.90 9.93
N ALA A 122 2.68 6.00 9.41
CA ALA A 122 2.23 4.84 10.17
C ALA A 122 3.37 3.85 10.42
N THR A 123 3.26 3.11 11.51
CA THR A 123 4.18 2.03 11.86
C THR A 123 3.51 0.67 11.70
N ILE A 124 4.29 -0.32 11.28
CA ILE A 124 3.95 -1.74 11.30
C ILE A 124 4.92 -2.40 12.26
N THR A 125 4.43 -3.07 13.27
CA THR A 125 5.24 -3.83 14.22
C THR A 125 4.94 -5.32 14.07
N LEU A 126 5.98 -6.10 13.82
CA LEU A 126 5.94 -7.54 13.76
C LEU A 126 6.70 -8.10 14.97
N ALA A 127 5.97 -8.60 15.94
CA ALA A 127 6.54 -9.18 17.14
C ALA A 127 6.59 -10.70 17.01
N PRO A 128 7.76 -11.35 17.22
CA PRO A 128 7.84 -12.79 17.21
C PRO A 128 7.24 -13.36 18.50
N VAL A 129 6.52 -14.45 18.36
CA VAL A 129 6.12 -15.30 19.49
C VAL A 129 7.08 -16.47 19.49
N PRO A 130 7.91 -16.62 20.53
CA PRO A 130 8.86 -17.71 20.62
C PRO A 130 8.15 -19.07 20.53
N PRO A 131 8.82 -20.09 19.96
CA PRO A 131 8.24 -21.43 19.87
C PRO A 131 7.92 -21.96 21.27
N GLY A 132 6.69 -22.45 21.42
CA GLY A 132 6.23 -23.13 22.62
C GLY A 132 6.12 -24.64 22.37
N THR A 133 5.93 -25.43 23.42
CA THR A 133 5.57 -26.83 23.26
C THR A 133 4.05 -26.95 23.12
N PRO A 134 3.48 -27.54 22.04
CA PRO A 134 4.16 -28.39 21.02
C PRO A 134 4.64 -27.66 19.76
N ASP A 135 4.38 -26.36 19.57
CA ASP A 135 4.74 -25.65 18.35
C ASP A 135 6.24 -25.28 18.33
N LEU A 136 6.97 -25.87 17.36
CA LEU A 136 8.39 -25.58 17.13
C LEU A 136 8.62 -24.41 16.17
N ALA A 137 7.55 -23.80 15.68
CA ALA A 137 7.63 -22.68 14.72
C ALA A 137 7.48 -21.33 15.42
N VAL A 138 8.28 -20.35 15.00
CA VAL A 138 8.10 -18.96 15.43
C VAL A 138 6.89 -18.39 14.70
N SER A 139 5.87 -17.98 15.45
CA SER A 139 4.73 -17.26 14.93
C SER A 139 4.95 -15.75 15.05
N TRP A 140 4.21 -14.96 14.26
CA TRP A 140 4.37 -13.50 14.19
C TRP A 140 3.05 -12.81 14.44
N VAL A 141 3.03 -11.88 15.37
CA VAL A 141 1.90 -11.00 15.61
C VAL A 141 2.18 -9.67 14.90
N CYS A 142 1.26 -9.27 14.02
CA CYS A 142 1.32 -8.00 13.31
C CYS A 142 0.38 -6.99 13.95
N SER A 143 0.90 -5.80 14.25
CA SER A 143 0.11 -4.63 14.66
C SER A 143 0.48 -3.42 13.82
N THR A 144 -0.44 -2.48 13.64
CA THR A 144 -0.18 -1.26 12.87
C THR A 144 -0.97 -0.08 13.39
N THR A 145 -0.37 1.11 13.29
CA THR A 145 -1.04 2.40 13.56
C THR A 145 -1.78 2.96 12.35
N ALA A 146 -1.67 2.32 11.18
CA ALA A 146 -2.34 2.78 9.96
C ALA A 146 -3.87 2.71 10.09
N VAL A 147 -4.57 3.72 9.57
CA VAL A 147 -6.04 3.74 9.53
C VAL A 147 -6.58 2.67 8.59
N CYS A 148 -5.92 2.43 7.45
CA CYS A 148 -6.29 1.42 6.46
C CYS A 148 -5.53 0.09 6.71
N ARG A 149 -5.82 -0.56 7.83
CA ARG A 149 -5.13 -1.80 8.22
C ARG A 149 -5.24 -2.89 7.15
N PRO A 150 -4.14 -3.63 6.88
CA PRO A 150 -4.23 -4.89 6.15
C PRO A 150 -4.95 -5.94 6.99
N LEU A 151 -5.57 -6.93 6.34
CA LEU A 151 -6.33 -7.99 7.06
C LEU A 151 -5.44 -8.87 7.96
N THR A 152 -4.13 -8.84 7.75
CA THR A 152 -3.13 -9.62 8.49
C THR A 152 -2.62 -8.95 9.76
N CYS A 153 -2.95 -7.67 10.00
CA CYS A 153 -2.51 -6.90 11.17
C CYS A 153 -3.72 -6.42 12.00
N ALA A 154 -3.60 -6.55 13.30
CA ALA A 154 -4.59 -6.07 14.27
C ALA A 154 -4.46 -4.56 14.53
#